data_26a2d395f32c6ca502dababdc0ef97dd
#
_entry.id   26a2d395f32c6ca502dababdc0ef97dd
#
_cell.length_a   1.000
_cell.length_b   1.000
_cell.length_c   1.000
_cell.angle_alpha   90.00
_cell.angle_beta   90.00
_cell.angle_gamma   90.00
#
_symmetry.space_group_name_H-M   'P 1'
#
loop_
_entity.id
_entity.type
_entity.pdbx_description
1 polymer ?
#
loop_
_entity_poly.entity_id
_entity_poly.type
_entity_poly.pdbx_seq_one_letter_code
_entity_poly.pdbx_strand_id
1 'polypeptide(L)'
;MDYLPFTRPSIDEETIAGVADVLRSGWITSGPCVKQLEQELSQYFGGRQVRAMSSGTGALEIALSVAGVQPGDEVITTPLSWVATANVILRAGARPVFVDVDAATRNIDLERIEAAITPRTRALLPVDMAG
;
A
#
# COMPACT_ATOMS: atom_id res chain seq x y z
N MET A 1 -29.67 9.01 20.57
CA MET A 1 -29.17 8.99 19.17
C MET A 1 -28.27 7.80 19.07
N ASP A 2 -28.61 6.86 18.23
CA ASP A 2 -27.74 5.73 17.97
C ASP A 2 -26.54 6.24 17.17
N TYR A 3 -25.33 6.01 17.70
CA TYR A 3 -24.09 6.38 17.04
C TYR A 3 -23.84 5.44 15.85
N LEU A 4 -23.80 6.00 14.64
CA LEU A 4 -23.41 5.28 13.43
C LEU A 4 -21.89 5.44 13.21
N PRO A 5 -21.07 4.41 13.42
CA PRO A 5 -19.63 4.52 13.20
C PRO A 5 -19.32 4.62 11.70
N PHE A 6 -18.29 5.39 11.35
CA PHE A 6 -17.80 5.50 9.97
C PHE A 6 -17.32 4.16 9.43
N THR A 7 -16.68 3.36 10.27
CA THR A 7 -16.26 1.99 9.96
C THR A 7 -16.32 1.12 11.21
N ARG A 8 -16.62 -0.15 11.02
CA ARG A 8 -16.62 -1.14 12.10
C ARG A 8 -15.93 -2.40 11.58
N PRO A 9 -14.83 -2.85 12.19
CA PRO A 9 -14.17 -4.09 11.81
C PRO A 9 -15.10 -5.28 12.09
N SER A 10 -15.06 -6.28 11.20
CA SER A 10 -15.69 -7.58 11.43
C SER A 10 -14.60 -8.52 11.95
N ILE A 11 -14.69 -8.87 13.22
CA ILE A 11 -13.73 -9.76 13.91
C ILE A 11 -14.53 -10.85 14.57
N ASP A 12 -14.25 -12.10 14.23
CA ASP A 12 -14.88 -13.29 14.80
C ASP A 12 -14.13 -13.83 16.02
N GLU A 13 -14.76 -14.76 16.72
CA GLU A 13 -14.19 -15.35 17.94
C GLU A 13 -12.93 -16.17 17.67
N GLU A 14 -12.79 -16.76 16.49
CA GLU A 14 -11.60 -17.51 16.10
C GLU A 14 -10.39 -16.56 15.98
N THR A 15 -10.58 -15.41 15.35
CA THR A 15 -9.56 -14.34 15.27
C THR A 15 -9.17 -13.84 16.65
N ILE A 16 -10.15 -13.61 17.54
CA ILE A 16 -9.89 -13.18 18.92
C ILE A 16 -9.06 -14.22 19.67
N ALA A 17 -9.42 -15.50 19.55
CA ALA A 17 -8.69 -16.60 20.18
C ALA A 17 -7.25 -16.69 19.66
N GLY A 18 -7.04 -16.57 18.36
CA GLY A 18 -5.71 -16.58 17.74
C GLY A 18 -4.82 -15.44 18.24
N VAL A 19 -5.36 -14.22 18.37
CA VAL A 19 -4.63 -13.08 18.95
C VAL A 19 -4.29 -13.35 20.42
N ALA A 20 -5.22 -13.89 21.20
CA ALA A 20 -4.98 -14.24 22.59
C ALA A 20 -3.85 -15.27 22.75
N ASP A 21 -3.78 -16.26 21.85
CA ASP A 21 -2.73 -17.27 21.86
C ASP A 21 -1.35 -16.68 21.49
N VAL A 22 -1.27 -15.74 20.57
CA VAL A 22 -0.05 -14.98 20.30
C VAL A 22 0.42 -14.25 21.56
N LEU A 23 -0.47 -13.57 22.27
CA LEU A 23 -0.14 -12.87 23.52
C LEU A 23 0.34 -13.85 24.61
N ARG A 24 -0.33 -15.00 24.78
CA ARG A 24 0.06 -16.04 25.74
C ARG A 24 1.42 -16.65 25.42
N SER A 25 1.78 -16.76 24.16
CA SER A 25 3.09 -17.27 23.72
C SER A 25 4.26 -16.39 24.16
N GLY A 26 3.99 -15.11 24.48
CA GLY A 26 5.01 -14.10 24.76
C GLY A 26 5.77 -13.61 23.51
N TRP A 27 5.51 -14.14 22.33
CA TRP A 27 6.17 -13.72 21.07
C TRP A 27 5.30 -12.70 20.33
N ILE A 28 5.44 -11.44 20.72
CA ILE A 28 4.62 -10.31 20.21
C ILE A 28 5.33 -9.47 19.13
N THR A 29 6.48 -9.93 18.64
CA THR A 29 7.22 -9.31 17.53
C THR A 29 7.15 -10.18 16.29
N SER A 30 7.89 -9.82 15.22
CA SER A 30 8.00 -10.66 14.03
C SER A 30 8.47 -12.06 14.38
N GLY A 31 7.69 -13.08 14.00
CA GLY A 31 7.93 -14.45 14.41
C GLY A 31 7.19 -15.47 13.55
N PRO A 32 6.79 -16.62 14.12
CA PRO A 32 6.16 -17.72 13.37
C PRO A 32 4.90 -17.30 12.61
N CYS A 33 4.00 -16.53 13.23
CA CYS A 33 2.75 -16.08 12.59
C CYS A 33 3.01 -15.17 11.39
N VAL A 34 4.00 -14.26 11.48
CA VAL A 34 4.37 -13.40 10.34
C VAL A 34 4.96 -14.24 9.20
N LYS A 35 5.82 -15.22 9.52
CA LYS A 35 6.39 -16.12 8.52
C LYS A 35 5.31 -16.94 7.82
N GLN A 36 4.35 -17.46 8.58
CA GLN A 36 3.22 -18.20 8.03
C GLN A 36 2.39 -17.32 7.10
N LEU A 37 2.02 -16.10 7.50
CA LEU A 37 1.33 -15.13 6.64
C LEU A 37 2.08 -14.88 5.34
N GLU A 38 3.39 -14.62 5.42
CA GLU A 38 4.24 -14.40 4.24
C GLU A 38 4.25 -15.62 3.30
N GLN A 39 4.28 -16.83 3.86
CA GLN A 39 4.26 -18.07 3.08
C GLN A 39 2.91 -18.30 2.40
N GLU A 40 1.79 -18.12 3.12
CA GLU A 40 0.45 -18.29 2.58
C GLU A 40 0.17 -17.27 1.46
N LEU A 41 0.51 -16.01 1.67
CA LEU A 41 0.42 -14.98 0.64
C LEU A 41 1.35 -15.26 -0.55
N SER A 42 2.56 -15.76 -0.29
CA SER A 42 3.47 -16.18 -1.36
C SER A 42 2.83 -17.26 -2.24
N GLN A 43 2.22 -18.28 -1.64
CA GLN A 43 1.51 -19.33 -2.36
C GLN A 43 0.33 -18.77 -3.17
N TYR A 44 -0.47 -17.90 -2.54
CA TYR A 44 -1.61 -17.26 -3.19
C TYR A 44 -1.20 -16.43 -4.44
N PHE A 45 -0.06 -15.76 -4.38
CA PHE A 45 0.50 -14.98 -5.49
C PHE A 45 1.46 -15.78 -6.40
N GLY A 46 1.32 -17.11 -6.48
CA GLY A 46 2.07 -17.95 -7.42
C GLY A 46 3.56 -18.10 -7.09
N GLY A 47 3.91 -18.15 -5.80
CA GLY A 47 5.29 -18.37 -5.33
C GLY A 47 6.16 -17.10 -5.28
N ARG A 48 5.59 -15.92 -5.46
CA ARG A 48 6.33 -14.65 -5.36
C ARG A 48 6.73 -14.37 -3.91
N GLN A 49 7.89 -13.76 -3.72
CA GLN A 49 8.32 -13.37 -2.39
C GLN A 49 7.42 -12.29 -1.81
N VAL A 50 6.97 -12.51 -0.57
CA VAL A 50 6.14 -11.59 0.19
C VAL A 50 6.88 -11.18 1.46
N ARG A 51 6.74 -9.93 1.86
CA ARG A 51 7.22 -9.39 3.13
C ARG A 51 6.12 -8.57 3.80
N ALA A 52 5.79 -8.93 5.03
CA ALA A 52 4.86 -8.18 5.85
C ALA A 52 5.55 -6.93 6.43
N MET A 53 4.86 -5.80 6.40
CA MET A 53 5.32 -4.51 6.93
C MET A 53 4.38 -4.03 8.03
N SER A 54 4.88 -3.18 8.92
CA SER A 54 4.09 -2.63 10.02
C SER A 54 3.02 -1.61 9.57
N SER A 55 3.15 -1.09 8.35
CA SER A 55 2.18 -0.16 7.76
C SER A 55 2.25 -0.16 6.25
N GLY A 56 1.14 0.20 5.59
CA GLY A 56 1.10 0.42 4.15
C GLY A 56 2.06 1.53 3.69
N THR A 57 2.22 2.59 4.49
CA THR A 57 3.19 3.66 4.20
C THR A 57 4.62 3.12 4.12
N GLY A 58 5.03 2.31 5.10
CA GLY A 58 6.35 1.67 5.09
C GLY A 58 6.53 0.70 3.91
N ALA A 59 5.47 -0.02 3.55
CA ALA A 59 5.49 -0.90 2.38
C ALA A 59 5.69 -0.11 1.08
N LEU A 60 5.01 1.03 0.91
CA LEU A 60 5.17 1.91 -0.26
C LEU A 60 6.58 2.51 -0.34
N GLU A 61 7.17 2.95 0.78
CA GLU A 61 8.55 3.45 0.82
C GLU A 61 9.55 2.41 0.33
N ILE A 62 9.43 1.19 0.83
CA ILE A 62 10.29 0.08 0.41
C ILE A 62 10.04 -0.29 -1.06
N ALA A 63 8.79 -0.31 -1.52
CA ALA A 63 8.45 -0.59 -2.90
C ALA A 63 9.11 0.42 -3.87
N LEU A 64 9.04 1.72 -3.57
CA LEU A 64 9.72 2.75 -4.38
C LEU A 64 11.25 2.56 -4.38
N SER A 65 11.83 2.24 -3.23
CA SER A 65 13.27 1.95 -3.11
C SER A 65 13.68 0.73 -3.96
N VAL A 66 12.90 -0.36 -3.89
CA VAL A 66 13.13 -1.58 -4.69
C VAL A 66 12.94 -1.31 -6.19
N ALA A 67 11.98 -0.45 -6.56
CA ALA A 67 11.79 0.00 -7.94
C ALA A 67 12.94 0.91 -8.45
N GLY A 68 13.88 1.26 -7.58
CA GLY A 68 15.06 2.06 -7.91
C GLY A 68 14.74 3.53 -8.12
N VAL A 69 13.70 4.06 -7.47
CA VAL A 69 13.39 5.49 -7.48
C VAL A 69 14.48 6.26 -6.75
N GLN A 70 15.00 7.31 -7.38
CA GLN A 70 16.11 8.12 -6.89
C GLN A 70 15.69 9.61 -6.76
N PRO A 71 16.43 10.41 -5.99
CA PRO A 71 16.23 11.87 -5.97
C PRO A 71 16.27 12.47 -7.37
N GLY A 72 15.26 13.29 -7.69
CA GLY A 72 15.11 13.93 -9.01
C GLY A 72 14.27 13.13 -10.01
N ASP A 73 13.96 11.87 -9.74
CA ASP A 73 13.00 11.08 -10.53
C ASP A 73 11.58 11.62 -10.37
N GLU A 74 10.72 11.18 -11.28
CA GLU A 74 9.28 11.46 -11.27
C GLU A 74 8.50 10.16 -11.07
N VAL A 75 7.48 10.24 -10.20
CA VAL A 75 6.53 9.14 -9.98
C VAL A 75 5.13 9.67 -10.27
N ILE A 76 4.48 9.08 -11.26
CA ILE A 76 3.10 9.43 -11.64
C ILE A 76 2.14 8.79 -10.65
N THR A 77 1.20 9.57 -10.13
CA THR A 77 0.16 9.12 -9.20
C THR A 77 -1.11 9.94 -9.35
N THR A 78 -2.14 9.65 -8.56
CA THR A 78 -3.40 10.40 -8.53
C THR A 78 -3.46 11.38 -7.34
N PRO A 79 -4.14 12.54 -7.46
CA PRO A 79 -4.39 13.43 -6.34
C PRO A 79 -5.48 12.89 -5.37
N LEU A 80 -6.35 11.99 -5.83
CA LEU A 80 -7.41 11.40 -5.01
C LEU A 80 -6.87 10.16 -4.30
N SER A 81 -6.26 10.35 -3.15
CA SER A 81 -5.64 9.29 -2.36
C SER A 81 -5.39 9.75 -0.93
N TRP A 82 -4.99 8.80 -0.09
CA TRP A 82 -4.41 9.12 1.21
C TRP A 82 -3.08 9.85 1.04
N VAL A 83 -2.81 10.85 1.88
CA VAL A 83 -1.62 11.70 1.79
C VAL A 83 -0.29 10.93 1.77
N ALA A 84 -0.25 9.73 2.34
CA ALA A 84 0.94 8.88 2.31
C ALA A 84 1.43 8.58 0.89
N THR A 85 0.53 8.43 -0.08
CA THR A 85 0.89 8.15 -1.48
C THR A 85 1.82 9.22 -2.06
N ALA A 86 1.54 10.49 -1.84
CA ALA A 86 2.41 11.58 -2.27
C ALA A 86 3.66 11.71 -1.38
N ASN A 87 3.49 11.55 -0.05
CA ASN A 87 4.57 11.74 0.91
C ASN A 87 5.71 10.72 0.73
N VAL A 88 5.41 9.45 0.41
CA VAL A 88 6.47 8.45 0.19
C VAL A 88 7.33 8.79 -1.04
N ILE A 89 6.74 9.40 -2.07
CA ILE A 89 7.47 9.88 -3.25
C ILE A 89 8.40 11.03 -2.86
N LEU A 90 7.90 12.00 -2.12
CA LEU A 90 8.71 13.13 -1.64
C LEU A 90 9.84 12.66 -0.71
N ARG A 91 9.59 11.68 0.15
CA ARG A 91 10.61 11.10 1.05
C ARG A 91 11.70 10.33 0.29
N ALA A 92 11.38 9.76 -0.86
CA ALA A 92 12.37 9.19 -1.77
C ALA A 92 13.22 10.25 -2.50
N GLY A 93 12.95 11.55 -2.28
CA GLY A 93 13.58 12.66 -3.00
C GLY A 93 13.08 12.84 -4.44
N ALA A 94 12.03 12.10 -4.81
CA ALA A 94 11.41 12.17 -6.13
C ALA A 94 10.26 13.19 -6.15
N ARG A 95 9.78 13.51 -7.34
CA ARG A 95 8.69 14.46 -7.57
C ARG A 95 7.40 13.70 -7.90
N PRO A 96 6.30 13.87 -7.15
CA PRO A 96 5.00 13.35 -7.56
C PRO A 96 4.50 14.13 -8.78
N VAL A 97 4.06 13.40 -9.80
CA VAL A 97 3.37 13.95 -10.98
C VAL A 97 1.93 13.48 -10.91
N PHE A 98 1.03 14.42 -10.65
CA PHE A 98 -0.39 14.09 -10.51
C PHE A 98 -1.07 14.02 -11.87
N VAL A 99 -1.73 12.90 -12.10
CA VAL A 99 -2.69 12.70 -13.20
C VAL A 99 -4.08 12.63 -12.58
N ASP A 100 -5.01 13.38 -13.14
CA ASP A 100 -6.37 13.46 -12.64
C ASP A 100 -7.08 12.11 -12.71
N VAL A 101 -8.23 12.01 -12.06
CA VAL A 101 -9.04 10.78 -12.03
C VAL A 101 -10.17 10.84 -13.05
N ASP A 102 -10.56 9.69 -13.55
CA ASP A 102 -11.84 9.53 -14.24
C ASP A 102 -13.00 9.76 -13.28
N ALA A 103 -13.98 10.57 -13.68
CA ALA A 103 -15.05 11.00 -12.81
C ALA A 103 -16.01 9.86 -12.40
N ALA A 104 -16.12 8.81 -13.19
CA ALA A 104 -17.02 7.69 -12.93
C ALA A 104 -16.36 6.65 -12.01
N THR A 105 -15.12 6.26 -12.30
CA THR A 105 -14.41 5.22 -11.57
C THR A 105 -13.65 5.75 -10.35
N ARG A 106 -13.30 7.03 -10.33
CA ARG A 106 -12.42 7.68 -9.33
C ARG A 106 -10.98 7.17 -9.33
N ASN A 107 -10.64 6.28 -10.24
CA ASN A 107 -9.28 5.81 -10.45
C ASN A 107 -8.54 6.76 -11.40
N ILE A 108 -7.20 6.67 -11.43
CA ILE A 108 -6.37 7.49 -12.32
C ILE A 108 -6.85 7.38 -13.78
N ASP A 109 -6.96 8.51 -14.46
CA ASP A 109 -7.37 8.57 -15.86
C ASP A 109 -6.25 8.03 -16.76
N LEU A 110 -6.46 6.83 -17.30
CA LEU A 110 -5.47 6.10 -18.10
C LEU A 110 -5.10 6.84 -19.39
N GLU A 111 -6.04 7.62 -19.97
CA GLU A 111 -5.81 8.35 -21.21
C GLU A 111 -4.84 9.54 -21.00
N ARG A 112 -4.69 10.00 -19.76
CA ARG A 112 -3.82 11.13 -19.41
C ARG A 112 -2.44 10.70 -18.95
N ILE A 113 -2.21 9.42 -18.65
CA ILE A 113 -0.92 8.93 -18.14
C ILE A 113 0.19 9.16 -19.17
N GLU A 114 -0.04 8.81 -20.43
CA GLU A 114 0.98 8.89 -21.48
C GLU A 114 1.53 10.33 -21.64
N ALA A 115 0.64 11.32 -21.60
CA ALA A 115 1.02 12.74 -21.70
C ALA A 115 1.83 13.24 -20.48
N ALA A 116 1.75 12.55 -19.36
CA ALA A 116 2.50 12.88 -18.13
C ALA A 116 3.89 12.21 -18.07
N ILE A 117 4.17 11.26 -18.96
CA ILE A 117 5.46 10.55 -19.00
C ILE A 117 6.55 11.48 -19.53
N THR A 118 7.65 11.54 -18.79
CA THR A 118 8.87 12.28 -19.18
C THR A 118 10.09 11.35 -19.10
N PRO A 119 11.25 11.75 -19.60
CA PRO A 119 12.49 10.98 -19.40
C PRO A 119 12.89 10.76 -17.95
N ARG A 120 12.30 11.50 -17.01
CA ARG A 120 12.51 11.34 -15.57
C ARG A 120 11.48 10.42 -14.91
N THR A 121 10.44 10.02 -15.61
CA THR A 121 9.42 9.11 -15.05
C THR A 121 10.02 7.75 -14.76
N ARG A 122 10.04 7.38 -13.49
CA ARG A 122 10.63 6.13 -13.00
C ARG A 122 9.58 5.08 -12.63
N ALA A 123 8.43 5.52 -12.12
CA ALA A 123 7.39 4.61 -11.66
C ALA A 123 5.99 5.22 -11.83
N LEU A 124 5.00 4.34 -11.84
CA LEU A 124 3.58 4.66 -11.71
C LEU A 124 3.12 4.10 -10.37
N LEU A 125 2.43 4.93 -9.59
CA LEU A 125 1.85 4.55 -8.29
C LEU A 125 0.34 4.85 -8.32
N PRO A 126 -0.46 3.99 -8.97
CA PRO A 126 -1.91 4.14 -9.03
C PRO A 126 -2.56 3.80 -7.70
N VAL A 127 -3.81 4.23 -7.52
CA VAL A 127 -4.64 3.92 -6.34
C VAL A 127 -6.00 3.45 -6.82
N ASP A 128 -6.41 2.29 -6.36
CA ASP A 128 -7.76 1.76 -6.57
C ASP A 128 -8.67 2.33 -5.47
N MET A 129 -9.41 3.41 -5.78
CA MET A 129 -10.02 4.28 -4.77
C MET A 129 -11.14 3.62 -3.96
N ALA A 130 -11.78 2.62 -4.42
CA ALA A 130 -12.83 1.89 -3.71
C ALA A 130 -12.77 0.37 -3.96
N GLY A 131 -11.64 -0.10 -4.41
CA GLY A 131 -11.41 -1.52 -4.75
C GLY A 131 -11.82 -1.88 -6.15
#